data_29f17d71521723663b14812047380191
#
_entry.id   29f17d71521723663b14812047380191
#
_cell.length_a   1.000
_cell.length_b   1.000
_cell.length_c   1.000
_cell.angle_alpha   90.00
_cell.angle_beta   90.00
_cell.angle_gamma   90.00
#
_symmetry.space_group_name_H-M   'P 1'
#
loop_
_entity.id
_entity.type
_entity.pdbx_description
1 polymer ?
#
loop_
_entity_poly.entity_id
_entity_poly.type
_entity_poly.pdbx_seq_one_letter_code
_entity_poly.pdbx_strand_id
1 'polypeptide(L)'
;TLNYTVSNVNSLLVTVADVIQEPTTAYTVSGTTLTFTSAPANLDTIHVRYLGRTLDVGTTAIVQDSDQDTKIQVEESADEDTIRFDVAGTEVATIAASLTSVKNGALTLSGTTPTLTVGDAGAEDAKIVFDGNAQDFHIGLDDSADDLVIGLGSTLGTTTHMSFDENGVIGLPLQPAFSAFRTTVGNTIASGATSKVQFNGERFDNGGHYDNVTNHRFTAPVAGKYLFNTDVGLYGFGATNGGRINCYLYKNNNLWADLQRITVGASTAFNSAYQEVILGGSIILDLAASDYIEIFVYNNSGATITVNWGLGEIYSGFSGYKLA
;
A
#
# COMPACT_ATOMS: atom_id res chain seq x y z
N THR A 1 29.39 63.28 3.20
CA THR A 1 29.16 61.81 3.30
C THR A 1 27.71 61.59 3.69
N LEU A 2 27.03 60.65 3.02
CA LEU A 2 25.66 60.26 3.28
C LEU A 2 25.61 59.25 4.44
N ASN A 3 24.49 59.21 5.16
CA ASN A 3 24.31 58.29 6.30
C ASN A 3 24.09 56.83 5.85
N TYR A 4 23.65 56.62 4.58
CA TYR A 4 23.38 55.31 4.01
C TYR A 4 23.92 55.21 2.59
N THR A 5 24.26 54.00 2.17
CA THR A 5 24.63 53.68 0.79
C THR A 5 23.47 53.96 -0.16
N VAL A 6 23.74 54.55 -1.31
CA VAL A 6 22.76 54.84 -2.36
C VAL A 6 23.17 54.14 -3.63
N SER A 7 22.32 53.25 -4.13
CA SER A 7 22.56 52.49 -5.35
C SER A 7 22.23 53.26 -6.63
N ASN A 8 21.37 54.29 -6.54
CA ASN A 8 20.95 55.09 -7.67
C ASN A 8 20.89 56.57 -7.24
N VAL A 9 21.57 57.45 -7.99
CA VAL A 9 21.60 58.92 -7.76
C VAL A 9 20.20 59.53 -7.73
N ASN A 10 19.24 59.00 -8.49
CA ASN A 10 17.84 59.45 -8.54
C ASN A 10 17.04 59.08 -7.26
N SER A 11 17.59 58.28 -6.37
CA SER A 11 16.97 57.95 -5.09
C SER A 11 17.19 59.03 -4.03
N LEU A 12 17.85 60.12 -4.39
CA LEU A 12 18.06 61.29 -3.53
C LEU A 12 17.35 62.53 -4.10
N LEU A 13 16.76 63.31 -3.20
CA LEU A 13 16.42 64.70 -3.47
C LEU A 13 17.43 65.59 -2.73
N VAL A 14 18.23 66.27 -3.50
CA VAL A 14 19.26 67.15 -2.96
C VAL A 14 18.85 68.64 -3.27
N THR A 15 18.90 69.49 -2.24
CA THR A 15 18.74 70.95 -2.43
C THR A 15 19.98 71.67 -1.91
N VAL A 16 20.34 72.77 -2.55
CA VAL A 16 21.37 73.68 -2.10
C VAL A 16 20.74 75.10 -2.09
N ALA A 17 20.78 75.77 -0.95
CA ALA A 17 20.07 77.03 -0.69
C ALA A 17 18.58 76.92 -1.13
N ASP A 18 17.90 75.88 -0.78
CA ASP A 18 16.51 75.51 -1.10
C ASP A 18 16.21 75.25 -2.60
N VAL A 19 17.23 75.33 -3.48
CA VAL A 19 17.09 74.99 -4.92
C VAL A 19 17.39 73.52 -5.16
N ILE A 20 16.43 72.78 -5.81
CA ILE A 20 16.59 71.37 -6.17
C ILE A 20 17.75 71.22 -7.14
N GLN A 21 18.63 70.32 -6.90
CA GLN A 21 19.77 69.96 -7.72
C GLN A 21 19.40 68.72 -8.58
N GLU A 22 19.76 68.84 -9.90
CA GLU A 22 19.46 67.76 -10.85
C GLU A 22 20.46 66.58 -10.69
N PRO A 23 19.97 65.35 -10.45
CA PRO A 23 20.81 64.17 -10.39
C PRO A 23 21.65 63.99 -11.67
N THR A 24 22.86 63.49 -11.57
CA THR A 24 23.85 63.29 -12.64
C THR A 24 24.44 64.53 -13.27
N THR A 25 23.68 65.64 -13.25
CA THR A 25 24.14 66.95 -13.80
C THR A 25 24.81 67.76 -12.70
N ALA A 26 24.14 68.02 -11.61
CA ALA A 26 24.60 68.82 -10.50
C ALA A 26 25.41 68.07 -9.45
N TYR A 27 25.14 66.79 -9.32
CA TYR A 27 25.85 65.88 -8.39
C TYR A 27 25.84 64.42 -8.85
N THR A 28 26.81 63.66 -8.35
CA THR A 28 26.90 62.22 -8.53
C THR A 28 26.96 61.53 -7.14
N VAL A 29 26.67 60.24 -7.09
CA VAL A 29 26.74 59.42 -5.86
C VAL A 29 27.48 58.13 -6.14
N SER A 30 28.41 57.77 -5.26
CA SER A 30 29.05 56.47 -5.23
C SER A 30 29.11 55.95 -3.78
N GLY A 31 28.39 54.89 -3.50
CA GLY A 31 28.25 54.38 -2.13
C GLY A 31 27.63 55.44 -1.19
N THR A 32 28.37 55.87 -0.18
CA THR A 32 27.96 56.89 0.77
C THR A 32 28.54 58.30 0.42
N THR A 33 29.19 58.45 -0.74
CA THR A 33 29.82 59.69 -1.13
C THR A 33 28.96 60.40 -2.16
N LEU A 34 28.46 61.60 -1.83
CA LEU A 34 27.83 62.52 -2.74
C LEU A 34 28.87 63.53 -3.16
N THR A 35 29.03 63.71 -4.46
CA THR A 35 29.99 64.70 -5.06
C THR A 35 29.25 65.71 -5.94
N PHE A 36 29.36 67.00 -5.64
CA PHE A 36 28.82 68.03 -6.49
C PHE A 36 29.74 68.29 -7.68
N THR A 37 29.16 68.55 -8.87
CA THR A 37 29.89 68.93 -10.08
C THR A 37 30.53 70.27 -9.93
N SER A 38 29.88 71.21 -9.23
CA SER A 38 30.42 72.48 -8.80
C SER A 38 30.25 72.72 -7.34
N ALA A 39 31.25 73.19 -6.62
CA ALA A 39 31.15 73.40 -5.17
C ALA A 39 30.01 74.41 -4.85
N PRO A 40 29.08 74.05 -3.91
CA PRO A 40 28.13 75.01 -3.38
C PRO A 40 28.84 76.28 -2.83
N ALA A 41 28.15 77.43 -2.80
CA ALA A 41 28.72 78.62 -2.22
C ALA A 41 28.93 78.48 -0.71
N ASN A 42 29.87 79.25 -0.17
CA ASN A 42 30.09 79.20 1.26
C ASN A 42 28.86 79.71 2.03
N LEU A 43 28.41 78.93 3.00
CA LEU A 43 27.21 79.10 3.80
C LEU A 43 25.90 78.63 3.18
N ASP A 44 25.89 78.07 1.99
CA ASP A 44 24.68 77.45 1.42
C ASP A 44 24.30 76.24 2.28
N THR A 45 23.01 76.17 2.61
CA THR A 45 22.44 74.96 3.34
C THR A 45 22.21 73.84 2.33
N ILE A 46 22.75 72.64 2.62
CA ILE A 46 22.55 71.45 1.82
C ILE A 46 21.60 70.51 2.55
N HIS A 47 20.45 70.22 1.94
CA HIS A 47 19.55 69.17 2.44
C HIS A 47 19.57 67.99 1.50
N VAL A 48 19.64 66.76 2.06
CA VAL A 48 19.57 65.51 1.34
C VAL A 48 18.44 64.68 1.92
N ARG A 49 17.48 64.33 1.07
CA ARG A 49 16.36 63.39 1.42
C ARG A 49 16.47 62.16 0.58
N TYR A 50 16.34 60.99 1.23
CA TYR A 50 16.22 59.71 0.55
C TYR A 50 14.77 59.54 0.10
N LEU A 51 14.53 59.38 -1.23
CA LEU A 51 13.22 59.21 -1.85
C LEU A 51 12.72 57.77 -1.81
N GLY A 52 13.61 56.83 -1.57
CA GLY A 52 13.32 55.43 -1.38
C GLY A 52 14.51 54.71 -0.73
N ARG A 53 14.26 53.82 0.17
CA ARG A 53 15.24 52.81 0.52
C ARG A 53 15.08 51.70 -0.53
N THR A 54 16.04 51.57 -1.44
CA THR A 54 16.22 50.28 -2.10
C THR A 54 16.57 49.30 -0.95
N LEU A 55 15.71 48.32 -0.74
CA LEU A 55 16.15 47.12 -0.05
C LEU A 55 17.25 46.58 -0.96
N ASP A 56 18.49 46.69 -0.56
CA ASP A 56 19.58 45.99 -1.21
C ASP A 56 19.34 44.53 -0.83
N VAL A 57 18.58 43.85 -1.69
CA VAL A 57 18.46 42.40 -1.63
C VAL A 57 19.81 41.94 -2.16
N GLY A 58 20.80 41.91 -1.28
CA GLY A 58 22.11 41.34 -1.59
C GLY A 58 21.96 39.92 -2.15
N THR A 59 23.04 39.33 -2.55
CA THR A 59 23.10 38.01 -3.20
C THR A 59 22.40 36.87 -2.42
N THR A 60 21.82 37.16 -1.24
CA THR A 60 20.90 36.29 -0.48
C THR A 60 19.67 37.08 -0.08
N ALA A 61 18.56 36.90 -0.81
CA ALA A 61 17.28 37.51 -0.45
C ALA A 61 16.70 36.79 0.77
N ILE A 62 16.94 37.35 1.95
CA ILE A 62 16.46 36.80 3.23
C ILE A 62 15.39 37.78 3.77
N VAL A 63 14.19 37.26 4.06
CA VAL A 63 13.18 37.92 4.89
C VAL A 63 13.28 37.29 6.27
N GLN A 64 13.66 38.08 7.27
CA GLN A 64 13.95 37.58 8.62
C GLN A 64 13.41 38.54 9.70
N ASP A 65 13.20 37.98 10.90
CA ASP A 65 12.86 38.73 12.10
C ASP A 65 14.09 39.43 12.72
N SER A 66 13.92 40.04 13.89
CA SER A 66 14.97 40.90 14.48
C SER A 66 16.14 40.12 15.08
N ASP A 67 15.95 38.89 15.54
CA ASP A 67 16.99 38.01 16.08
C ASP A 67 17.53 37.01 15.05
N GLN A 68 16.97 37.02 13.82
CA GLN A 68 17.43 36.32 12.61
C GLN A 68 17.29 34.79 12.66
N ASP A 69 16.49 34.27 13.57
CA ASP A 69 16.26 32.86 13.71
C ASP A 69 14.99 32.35 12.98
N THR A 70 14.08 33.28 12.61
CA THR A 70 12.92 33.01 11.78
C THR A 70 13.06 33.74 10.43
N LYS A 71 13.17 32.99 9.33
CA LYS A 71 13.50 33.57 8.01
C LYS A 71 12.95 32.79 6.84
N ILE A 72 12.81 33.49 5.70
CA ILE A 72 12.64 32.93 4.38
C ILE A 72 13.87 33.29 3.57
N GLN A 73 14.57 32.30 3.02
CA GLN A 73 15.75 32.49 2.22
C GLN A 73 15.67 31.68 0.92
N VAL A 74 16.32 32.15 -0.14
CA VAL A 74 16.27 31.50 -1.46
C VAL A 74 17.52 30.69 -1.76
N GLU A 75 18.61 30.90 -1.03
CA GLU A 75 19.88 30.19 -1.20
C GLU A 75 20.66 30.20 0.12
N GLU A 76 21.32 29.09 0.49
CA GLU A 76 22.35 28.99 1.51
C GLU A 76 23.74 28.90 0.91
N SER A 77 23.83 28.32 -0.29
CA SER A 77 25.04 28.24 -1.09
C SER A 77 24.78 28.78 -2.50
N ALA A 78 25.84 29.16 -3.22
CA ALA A 78 25.72 29.70 -4.56
C ALA A 78 24.99 28.70 -5.49
N ASP A 79 23.97 29.19 -6.22
CA ASP A 79 23.25 28.45 -7.29
C ASP A 79 22.50 27.20 -6.81
N GLU A 80 21.87 27.28 -5.61
CA GLU A 80 21.18 26.14 -4.98
C GLU A 80 19.72 26.00 -5.42
N ASP A 81 19.07 27.09 -5.88
CA ASP A 81 17.69 27.12 -6.36
C ASP A 81 16.63 26.58 -5.39
N THR A 82 16.81 26.81 -4.09
CA THR A 82 15.91 26.32 -3.04
C THR A 82 15.37 27.45 -2.18
N ILE A 83 14.04 27.49 -1.99
CA ILE A 83 13.38 28.36 -1.02
C ILE A 83 13.29 27.62 0.30
N ARG A 84 13.78 28.23 1.39
CA ARG A 84 13.78 27.68 2.73
C ARG A 84 12.95 28.51 3.68
N PHE A 85 12.28 27.86 4.60
CA PHE A 85 11.53 28.46 5.69
C PHE A 85 12.11 27.94 7.00
N ASP A 86 12.70 28.86 7.78
CA ASP A 86 13.23 28.58 9.11
C ASP A 86 12.34 29.21 10.17
N VAL A 87 12.12 28.52 11.27
CA VAL A 87 11.44 29.02 12.47
C VAL A 87 12.28 28.66 13.69
N ALA A 88 12.62 29.68 14.49
CA ALA A 88 13.44 29.53 15.69
C ALA A 88 14.74 28.74 15.42
N GLY A 89 15.46 29.08 14.34
CA GLY A 89 16.71 28.46 13.94
C GLY A 89 16.60 27.05 13.36
N THR A 90 15.39 26.55 13.13
CA THR A 90 15.14 25.23 12.56
C THR A 90 14.48 25.35 11.20
N GLU A 91 15.03 24.68 10.17
CA GLU A 91 14.39 24.57 8.87
C GLU A 91 13.12 23.70 8.98
N VAL A 92 11.97 24.27 8.67
CA VAL A 92 10.65 23.63 8.79
C VAL A 92 10.04 23.28 7.42
N ALA A 93 10.43 23.97 6.36
CA ALA A 93 9.97 23.64 5.01
C ALA A 93 10.98 24.09 3.96
N THR A 94 11.01 23.36 2.84
CA THR A 94 11.78 23.72 1.64
C THR A 94 10.94 23.55 0.39
N ILE A 95 11.20 24.40 -0.63
CA ILE A 95 10.66 24.29 -1.98
C ILE A 95 11.83 24.31 -2.95
N ALA A 96 12.00 23.24 -3.71
CA ALA A 96 12.97 23.11 -4.79
C ALA A 96 12.26 22.66 -6.07
N ALA A 97 12.95 22.63 -7.21
CA ALA A 97 12.36 22.33 -8.51
C ALA A 97 11.60 20.99 -8.57
N SER A 98 12.05 19.98 -7.82
CA SER A 98 11.46 18.64 -7.81
C SER A 98 10.95 18.18 -6.43
N LEU A 99 11.05 19.04 -5.41
CA LEU A 99 10.72 18.64 -4.04
C LEU A 99 10.17 19.81 -3.23
N THR A 100 9.01 19.61 -2.61
CA THR A 100 8.51 20.44 -1.52
C THR A 100 8.49 19.59 -0.26
N SER A 101 9.19 20.02 0.78
CA SER A 101 9.33 19.27 2.04
C SER A 101 8.83 20.08 3.22
N VAL A 102 8.00 19.48 4.07
CA VAL A 102 7.67 19.96 5.42
C VAL A 102 8.44 19.10 6.41
N LYS A 103 9.31 19.71 7.21
CA LYS A 103 10.22 19.02 8.12
C LYS A 103 9.78 19.20 9.58
N ASN A 104 10.04 18.19 10.38
CA ASN A 104 9.85 18.22 11.85
C ASN A 104 8.44 18.67 12.31
N GLY A 105 7.42 18.43 11.50
CA GLY A 105 6.06 18.87 11.79
C GLY A 105 5.00 18.06 11.07
N ALA A 106 3.75 18.47 11.25
CA ALA A 106 2.59 17.91 10.59
C ALA A 106 2.11 18.86 9.49
N LEU A 107 1.67 18.29 8.35
CA LEU A 107 0.87 19.02 7.37
C LEU A 107 -0.61 18.88 7.77
N THR A 108 -1.24 20.00 8.17
CA THR A 108 -2.67 20.03 8.50
C THR A 108 -3.42 20.78 7.41
N LEU A 109 -4.37 20.09 6.77
CA LEU A 109 -5.33 20.69 5.87
C LEU A 109 -6.62 20.96 6.67
N SER A 110 -7.00 22.22 6.83
CA SER A 110 -8.17 22.61 7.63
C SER A 110 -9.10 23.52 6.83
N GLY A 111 -10.41 23.44 7.15
CA GLY A 111 -11.46 24.24 6.48
C GLY A 111 -12.76 23.47 6.38
N THR A 112 -13.75 24.04 5.70
CA THR A 112 -15.06 23.40 5.55
C THR A 112 -15.03 22.18 4.63
N THR A 113 -14.17 22.21 3.59
CA THR A 113 -13.97 21.11 2.62
C THR A 113 -12.49 20.99 2.25
N PRO A 114 -11.64 20.55 3.20
CA PRO A 114 -10.21 20.41 2.91
C PRO A 114 -10.00 19.26 1.90
N THR A 115 -9.15 19.49 0.91
CA THR A 115 -8.85 18.51 -0.14
C THR A 115 -7.35 18.42 -0.34
N LEU A 116 -6.82 17.20 -0.43
CA LEU A 116 -5.49 16.90 -0.97
C LEU A 116 -5.67 16.22 -2.32
N THR A 117 -5.25 16.86 -3.40
CA THR A 117 -5.23 16.25 -4.73
C THR A 117 -3.84 15.73 -5.00
N VAL A 118 -3.74 14.45 -5.39
CA VAL A 118 -2.48 13.82 -5.80
C VAL A 118 -2.68 13.36 -7.25
N GLY A 119 -1.83 13.85 -8.16
CA GLY A 119 -1.97 13.65 -9.61
C GLY A 119 -2.53 14.88 -10.32
N ASP A 120 -2.41 14.92 -11.64
CA ASP A 120 -2.83 16.02 -12.53
C ASP A 120 -3.87 15.61 -13.58
N ALA A 121 -4.49 14.42 -13.42
CA ALA A 121 -5.42 13.77 -14.34
C ALA A 121 -4.77 13.30 -15.66
N GLY A 122 -3.46 13.10 -15.68
CA GLY A 122 -2.72 12.42 -16.75
C GLY A 122 -2.77 10.91 -16.60
N ALA A 123 -2.21 10.19 -17.57
CA ALA A 123 -2.09 8.74 -17.57
C ALA A 123 -0.84 8.32 -16.77
N GLU A 124 -0.82 8.65 -15.49
CA GLU A 124 0.25 8.28 -14.57
C GLU A 124 -0.28 7.76 -13.23
N ASP A 125 0.51 6.91 -12.62
CA ASP A 125 0.27 6.47 -11.25
C ASP A 125 0.38 7.61 -10.25
N ALA A 126 -0.63 7.77 -9.41
CA ALA A 126 -0.65 8.76 -8.34
C ALA A 126 -0.70 8.08 -6.98
N LYS A 127 0.21 8.41 -6.04
CA LYS A 127 0.32 7.69 -4.77
C LYS A 127 0.79 8.53 -3.60
N ILE A 128 0.47 8.03 -2.40
CA ILE A 128 1.06 8.42 -1.13
C ILE A 128 1.91 7.26 -0.65
N VAL A 129 3.16 7.51 -0.30
CA VAL A 129 4.08 6.51 0.26
C VAL A 129 4.23 6.75 1.76
N PHE A 130 4.07 5.70 2.54
CA PHE A 130 4.43 5.64 3.95
C PHE A 130 5.83 5.05 4.02
N ASP A 131 6.83 5.95 4.04
CA ASP A 131 8.26 5.61 4.03
C ASP A 131 8.70 5.21 5.44
N GLY A 132 8.87 3.93 5.68
CA GLY A 132 9.23 3.34 6.96
C GLY A 132 10.67 2.82 6.98
N ASN A 133 11.27 2.74 8.17
CA ASN A 133 12.66 2.25 8.32
C ASN A 133 12.85 0.77 7.89
N ALA A 134 11.85 -0.07 8.09
CA ALA A 134 11.92 -1.50 7.79
C ALA A 134 11.13 -1.89 6.54
N GLN A 135 10.00 -1.25 6.30
CA GLN A 135 9.09 -1.52 5.21
C GLN A 135 8.33 -0.26 4.83
N ASP A 136 8.19 -0.05 3.53
CA ASP A 136 7.32 0.97 2.97
C ASP A 136 5.95 0.39 2.67
N PHE A 137 4.94 1.26 2.71
CA PHE A 137 3.62 0.98 2.19
C PHE A 137 3.16 2.14 1.32
N HIS A 138 2.26 1.86 0.41
CA HIS A 138 1.64 2.88 -0.42
C HIS A 138 0.12 2.73 -0.48
N ILE A 139 -0.54 3.85 -0.75
CA ILE A 139 -1.91 3.91 -1.23
C ILE A 139 -1.91 4.79 -2.48
N GLY A 140 -2.52 4.33 -3.57
CA GLY A 140 -2.50 5.10 -4.81
C GLY A 140 -3.39 4.53 -5.90
N LEU A 141 -3.53 5.33 -6.96
CA LEU A 141 -4.20 4.95 -8.19
C LEU A 141 -3.17 4.30 -9.13
N ASP A 142 -3.41 3.06 -9.49
CA ASP A 142 -2.69 2.36 -10.56
C ASP A 142 -3.43 2.62 -11.87
N ASP A 143 -2.93 3.55 -12.67
CA ASP A 143 -3.58 3.98 -13.92
C ASP A 143 -3.70 2.82 -14.93
N SER A 144 -2.74 1.91 -14.93
CA SER A 144 -2.74 0.78 -15.87
C SER A 144 -3.84 -0.26 -15.60
N ALA A 145 -4.33 -0.32 -14.36
CA ALA A 145 -5.39 -1.22 -13.92
C ALA A 145 -6.72 -0.50 -13.65
N ASP A 146 -6.73 0.84 -13.63
CA ASP A 146 -7.82 1.69 -13.17
C ASP A 146 -8.27 1.39 -11.72
N ASP A 147 -7.33 0.89 -10.89
CA ASP A 147 -7.58 0.44 -9.53
C ASP A 147 -7.01 1.41 -8.47
N LEU A 148 -7.76 1.66 -7.41
CA LEU A 148 -7.18 2.19 -6.17
C LEU A 148 -6.55 1.03 -5.40
N VAL A 149 -5.23 1.07 -5.15
CA VAL A 149 -4.47 -0.01 -4.51
C VAL A 149 -3.85 0.40 -3.19
N ILE A 150 -3.75 -0.58 -2.27
CA ILE A 150 -2.92 -0.52 -1.07
C ILE A 150 -1.91 -1.66 -1.17
N GLY A 151 -0.62 -1.35 -1.06
CA GLY A 151 0.43 -2.34 -1.29
C GLY A 151 1.68 -2.14 -0.46
N LEU A 152 2.58 -3.11 -0.56
CA LEU A 152 3.90 -3.11 0.07
C LEU A 152 4.93 -2.49 -0.88
N GLY A 153 5.89 -1.77 -0.29
CA GLY A 153 6.92 -1.05 -1.03
C GLY A 153 6.48 0.34 -1.47
N SER A 154 7.36 1.03 -2.18
CA SER A 154 7.13 2.38 -2.70
C SER A 154 6.66 2.41 -4.15
N THR A 155 6.55 1.25 -4.83
CA THR A 155 6.15 1.12 -6.23
C THR A 155 4.76 0.51 -6.36
N LEU A 156 3.83 1.23 -7.02
CA LEU A 156 2.49 0.74 -7.32
C LEU A 156 2.51 -0.53 -8.18
N GLY A 157 1.50 -1.38 -8.02
CA GLY A 157 1.29 -2.58 -8.83
C GLY A 157 2.22 -3.76 -8.56
N THR A 158 3.31 -3.60 -7.78
CA THR A 158 4.29 -4.69 -7.55
C THR A 158 3.87 -5.70 -6.50
N THR A 159 3.28 -5.25 -5.40
CA THR A 159 2.80 -6.11 -4.31
C THR A 159 1.51 -5.54 -3.75
N THR A 160 0.43 -5.74 -4.48
CA THR A 160 -0.91 -5.29 -4.08
C THR A 160 -1.46 -6.18 -2.98
N HIS A 161 -1.77 -5.59 -1.82
CA HIS A 161 -2.45 -6.27 -0.71
C HIS A 161 -3.97 -6.16 -0.82
N MET A 162 -4.46 -5.02 -1.31
CA MET A 162 -5.87 -4.73 -1.52
C MET A 162 -6.05 -3.82 -2.72
N SER A 163 -7.04 -4.10 -3.55
CA SER A 163 -7.48 -3.22 -4.64
C SER A 163 -8.96 -2.92 -4.57
N PHE A 164 -9.35 -1.79 -5.15
CA PHE A 164 -10.74 -1.39 -5.40
C PHE A 164 -10.83 -1.05 -6.88
N ASP A 165 -11.57 -1.86 -7.65
CA ASP A 165 -11.77 -1.60 -9.06
C ASP A 165 -12.86 -0.53 -9.32
N GLU A 166 -13.01 -0.09 -10.56
CA GLU A 166 -14.01 0.91 -10.97
C GLU A 166 -15.47 0.45 -10.75
N ASN A 167 -15.71 -0.86 -10.58
CA ASN A 167 -17.03 -1.43 -10.30
C ASN A 167 -17.31 -1.55 -8.80
N GLY A 168 -16.36 -1.18 -7.94
CA GLY A 168 -16.47 -1.26 -6.49
C GLY A 168 -16.19 -2.66 -5.92
N VAL A 169 -15.55 -3.56 -6.68
CA VAL A 169 -15.13 -4.87 -6.19
C VAL A 169 -13.82 -4.73 -5.42
N ILE A 170 -13.75 -5.40 -4.27
CA ILE A 170 -12.55 -5.43 -3.44
C ILE A 170 -11.77 -6.71 -3.73
N GLY A 171 -10.53 -6.55 -4.21
CA GLY A 171 -9.57 -7.62 -4.41
C GLY A 171 -8.63 -7.78 -3.23
N LEU A 172 -8.34 -9.03 -2.84
CA LEU A 172 -7.35 -9.40 -1.84
C LEU A 172 -6.41 -10.47 -2.43
N PRO A 173 -5.55 -10.13 -3.38
CA PRO A 173 -4.80 -11.11 -4.18
C PRO A 173 -3.84 -11.98 -3.37
N LEU A 174 -3.37 -11.52 -2.22
CA LEU A 174 -2.49 -12.26 -1.33
C LEU A 174 -3.22 -13.01 -0.20
N GLN A 175 -4.56 -12.95 -0.15
CA GLN A 175 -5.33 -13.69 0.83
C GLN A 175 -5.24 -15.20 0.50
N PRO A 176 -4.71 -16.04 1.40
CA PRO A 176 -4.63 -17.49 1.14
C PRO A 176 -6.01 -18.09 0.88
N ALA A 177 -6.18 -18.65 -0.30
CA ALA A 177 -7.40 -19.31 -0.73
C ALA A 177 -7.08 -20.36 -1.79
N PHE A 178 -7.78 -21.50 -1.75
CA PHE A 178 -7.61 -22.54 -2.75
C PHE A 178 -8.92 -23.26 -3.04
N SER A 179 -8.99 -23.89 -4.21
CA SER A 179 -10.04 -24.85 -4.57
C SER A 179 -9.42 -25.99 -5.36
N ALA A 180 -9.33 -27.14 -4.72
CA ALA A 180 -8.82 -28.37 -5.30
C ALA A 180 -9.95 -29.38 -5.55
N PHE A 181 -9.74 -30.27 -6.47
CA PHE A 181 -10.72 -31.28 -6.85
C PHE A 181 -10.05 -32.58 -7.32
N ARG A 182 -10.84 -33.64 -7.46
CA ARG A 182 -10.37 -34.92 -8.01
C ARG A 182 -10.53 -34.95 -9.52
N THR A 183 -9.44 -35.24 -10.26
CA THR A 183 -9.47 -35.31 -11.75
C THR A 183 -9.50 -36.71 -12.32
N THR A 184 -9.13 -37.73 -11.54
CA THR A 184 -8.94 -39.10 -12.04
C THR A 184 -9.53 -40.15 -11.14
N VAL A 185 -9.95 -41.28 -11.71
CA VAL A 185 -10.29 -42.51 -10.94
C VAL A 185 -9.05 -43.11 -10.28
N GLY A 186 -9.24 -43.92 -9.25
CA GLY A 186 -8.17 -44.76 -8.70
C GLY A 186 -7.76 -44.47 -7.27
N ASN A 187 -8.42 -43.57 -6.56
CA ASN A 187 -8.28 -43.43 -5.12
C ASN A 187 -9.24 -44.43 -4.43
N THR A 188 -8.81 -45.67 -4.29
CA THR A 188 -9.59 -46.75 -3.67
C THR A 188 -9.26 -46.92 -2.18
N ILE A 189 -10.26 -47.28 -1.38
CA ILE A 189 -10.14 -47.45 0.06
C ILE A 189 -10.72 -48.80 0.45
N ALA A 190 -9.85 -49.73 0.87
CA ALA A 190 -10.27 -51.04 1.30
C ALA A 190 -11.14 -50.97 2.57
N SER A 191 -12.00 -51.98 2.78
CA SER A 191 -12.76 -52.09 4.03
C SER A 191 -11.82 -52.29 5.22
N GLY A 192 -12.07 -51.57 6.31
CA GLY A 192 -11.21 -51.51 7.49
C GLY A 192 -10.07 -50.50 7.42
N ALA A 193 -9.91 -49.78 6.29
CA ALA A 193 -8.82 -48.82 6.08
C ALA A 193 -9.26 -47.37 6.22
N THR A 194 -8.31 -46.51 6.59
CA THR A 194 -8.37 -45.05 6.46
C THR A 194 -7.37 -44.62 5.40
N SER A 195 -7.80 -43.85 4.43
CA SER A 195 -6.92 -43.37 3.34
C SER A 195 -7.15 -41.89 3.05
N LYS A 196 -6.06 -41.23 2.69
CA LYS A 196 -6.11 -39.81 2.25
C LYS A 196 -6.84 -39.68 0.93
N VAL A 197 -7.68 -38.67 0.84
CA VAL A 197 -8.30 -38.25 -0.42
C VAL A 197 -7.30 -37.42 -1.21
N GLN A 198 -7.02 -37.84 -2.43
CA GLN A 198 -6.05 -37.18 -3.30
C GLN A 198 -6.76 -36.21 -4.26
N PHE A 199 -6.97 -34.98 -3.84
CA PHE A 199 -7.44 -33.92 -4.75
C PHE A 199 -6.26 -33.44 -5.57
N ASN A 200 -6.17 -33.90 -6.80
CA ASN A 200 -5.01 -33.76 -7.67
C ASN A 200 -5.22 -32.76 -8.83
N GLY A 201 -6.30 -32.00 -8.82
CA GLY A 201 -6.56 -30.88 -9.68
C GLY A 201 -6.83 -29.62 -8.88
N GLU A 202 -6.59 -28.48 -9.46
CA GLU A 202 -6.86 -27.16 -8.86
C GLU A 202 -7.70 -26.31 -9.80
N ARG A 203 -8.65 -25.56 -9.24
CA ARG A 203 -9.32 -24.45 -9.95
C ARG A 203 -8.54 -23.16 -9.74
N PHE A 204 -8.06 -22.94 -8.53
CA PHE A 204 -7.17 -21.84 -8.16
C PHE A 204 -6.44 -22.18 -6.85
N ASP A 205 -5.29 -21.54 -6.66
CA ASP A 205 -4.50 -21.55 -5.43
C ASP A 205 -3.75 -20.22 -5.29
N ASN A 206 -4.31 -19.31 -4.50
CA ASN A 206 -3.71 -18.02 -4.23
C ASN A 206 -2.49 -18.18 -3.32
N GLY A 207 -1.30 -17.96 -3.87
CA GLY A 207 -0.04 -18.04 -3.17
C GLY A 207 0.62 -19.43 -3.14
N GLY A 208 0.05 -20.45 -3.79
CA GLY A 208 0.68 -21.78 -3.89
C GLY A 208 0.71 -22.55 -2.58
N HIS A 209 -0.39 -22.57 -1.83
CA HIS A 209 -0.46 -23.15 -0.48
C HIS A 209 -1.10 -24.52 -0.43
N TYR A 210 -1.63 -25.00 -1.56
CA TYR A 210 -2.14 -26.36 -1.72
C TYR A 210 -1.20 -27.19 -2.60
N ASP A 211 -0.77 -28.36 -2.11
CA ASP A 211 0.05 -29.32 -2.88
C ASP A 211 -0.86 -30.37 -3.51
N ASN A 212 -1.19 -30.22 -4.77
CA ASN A 212 -2.04 -31.15 -5.53
C ASN A 212 -1.30 -32.33 -6.15
N VAL A 213 0.03 -32.40 -6.01
CA VAL A 213 0.88 -33.41 -6.69
C VAL A 213 1.38 -34.48 -5.75
N THR A 214 2.03 -34.07 -4.66
CA THR A 214 2.77 -34.98 -3.78
C THR A 214 2.02 -35.27 -2.49
N ASN A 215 1.63 -34.23 -1.76
CA ASN A 215 1.08 -34.37 -0.43
C ASN A 215 -0.44 -34.25 -0.38
N HIS A 216 -1.09 -33.66 -1.39
CA HIS A 216 -2.53 -33.42 -1.45
C HIS A 216 -3.06 -32.77 -0.17
N ARG A 217 -2.48 -31.61 0.20
CA ARG A 217 -2.79 -30.92 1.45
C ARG A 217 -2.67 -29.41 1.30
N PHE A 218 -3.40 -28.68 2.11
CA PHE A 218 -3.21 -27.26 2.33
C PHE A 218 -2.21 -27.05 3.46
N THR A 219 -1.28 -26.12 3.29
CA THR A 219 -0.34 -25.69 4.34
C THR A 219 -0.54 -24.20 4.62
N ALA A 220 -0.83 -23.86 5.88
CA ALA A 220 -1.08 -22.48 6.28
C ALA A 220 0.21 -21.63 6.16
N PRO A 221 0.27 -20.58 5.33
CA PRO A 221 1.45 -19.74 5.22
C PRO A 221 1.65 -18.83 6.44
N VAL A 222 0.57 -18.47 7.10
CA VAL A 222 0.57 -17.59 8.28
C VAL A 222 -0.43 -18.10 9.30
N ALA A 223 -0.24 -17.72 10.56
CA ALA A 223 -1.23 -18.03 11.61
C ALA A 223 -2.54 -17.28 11.37
N GLY A 224 -3.66 -17.88 11.78
CA GLY A 224 -4.98 -17.26 11.68
C GLY A 224 -6.11 -18.26 11.61
N LYS A 225 -7.32 -17.73 11.42
CA LYS A 225 -8.55 -18.53 11.26
C LYS A 225 -8.80 -18.83 9.79
N TYR A 226 -9.01 -20.11 9.49
CA TYR A 226 -9.28 -20.61 8.14
C TYR A 226 -10.60 -21.35 8.11
N LEU A 227 -11.40 -21.10 7.08
CA LEU A 227 -12.56 -21.91 6.75
C LEU A 227 -12.14 -22.97 5.74
N PHE A 228 -12.53 -24.21 5.99
CA PHE A 228 -12.38 -25.33 5.08
C PHE A 228 -13.74 -25.91 4.73
N ASN A 229 -13.87 -26.36 3.48
CA ASN A 229 -15.04 -26.99 2.91
C ASN A 229 -14.61 -28.19 2.11
N THR A 230 -15.25 -29.35 2.30
CA THR A 230 -14.95 -30.50 1.47
C THR A 230 -16.22 -31.29 1.19
N ASP A 231 -16.25 -31.85 -0.01
CA ASP A 231 -17.21 -32.83 -0.48
C ASP A 231 -16.46 -34.02 -1.10
N VAL A 232 -16.73 -35.23 -0.66
CA VAL A 232 -16.09 -36.43 -1.15
C VAL A 232 -17.18 -37.39 -1.67
N GLY A 233 -17.28 -37.49 -2.97
CA GLY A 233 -18.13 -38.48 -3.62
C GLY A 233 -17.52 -39.88 -3.52
N LEU A 234 -18.28 -40.84 -3.11
CA LEU A 234 -17.85 -42.23 -2.88
C LEU A 234 -18.81 -43.20 -3.53
N TYR A 235 -18.29 -44.28 -4.13
CA TYR A 235 -19.10 -45.37 -4.69
C TYR A 235 -18.46 -46.74 -4.42
N GLY A 236 -19.22 -47.80 -4.69
CA GLY A 236 -18.75 -49.21 -4.53
C GLY A 236 -18.97 -49.79 -3.14
N PHE A 237 -20.00 -49.37 -2.43
CA PHE A 237 -20.28 -49.84 -1.08
C PHE A 237 -20.66 -51.32 -1.00
N GLY A 238 -20.16 -52.01 0.02
CA GLY A 238 -20.64 -53.32 0.41
C GLY A 238 -21.94 -53.25 1.23
N ALA A 239 -22.63 -54.37 1.30
CA ALA A 239 -23.88 -54.53 2.05
C ALA A 239 -23.65 -55.03 3.49
N THR A 240 -22.53 -54.67 4.13
CA THR A 240 -22.25 -55.15 5.52
C THR A 240 -23.15 -54.41 6.51
N ASN A 241 -23.97 -55.17 7.22
CA ASN A 241 -24.86 -54.60 8.23
C ASN A 241 -24.05 -53.96 9.37
N GLY A 242 -24.33 -52.69 9.67
CA GLY A 242 -23.64 -51.95 10.72
C GLY A 242 -22.25 -51.37 10.31
N GLY A 243 -21.87 -51.50 9.05
CA GLY A 243 -20.68 -50.83 8.52
C GLY A 243 -20.80 -49.30 8.55
N ARG A 244 -19.67 -48.63 8.58
CA ARG A 244 -19.67 -47.18 8.58
C ARG A 244 -18.62 -46.63 7.62
N ILE A 245 -18.87 -45.39 7.15
CA ILE A 245 -17.93 -44.60 6.38
C ILE A 245 -17.87 -43.20 7.01
N ASN A 246 -16.67 -42.69 7.23
CA ASN A 246 -16.44 -41.38 7.83
C ASN A 246 -15.59 -40.52 6.89
N CYS A 247 -15.93 -39.26 6.78
CA CYS A 247 -15.06 -38.23 6.22
C CYS A 247 -14.38 -37.48 7.36
N TYR A 248 -13.06 -37.51 7.38
CA TYR A 248 -12.25 -36.95 8.44
C TYR A 248 -11.42 -35.77 7.93
N LEU A 249 -11.25 -34.78 8.77
CA LEU A 249 -10.21 -33.77 8.62
C LEU A 249 -9.05 -34.08 9.56
N TYR A 250 -7.85 -34.10 9.01
CA TYR A 250 -6.59 -34.25 9.74
C TYR A 250 -5.83 -32.92 9.79
N LYS A 251 -5.28 -32.62 10.95
CA LYS A 251 -4.34 -31.51 11.15
C LYS A 251 -3.01 -32.10 11.57
N ASN A 252 -1.93 -31.80 10.82
CA ASN A 252 -0.59 -32.30 11.12
C ASN A 252 -0.52 -33.80 11.31
N ASN A 253 -1.12 -34.55 10.39
CA ASN A 253 -1.21 -36.02 10.40
C ASN A 253 -1.97 -36.64 11.60
N ASN A 254 -2.71 -35.83 12.35
CA ASN A 254 -3.56 -36.29 13.45
C ASN A 254 -5.03 -36.05 13.11
N LEU A 255 -5.88 -37.04 13.45
CA LEU A 255 -7.33 -36.86 13.34
C LEU A 255 -7.78 -35.71 14.22
N TRP A 256 -8.34 -34.66 13.56
CA TRP A 256 -8.83 -33.47 14.23
C TRP A 256 -10.35 -33.42 14.34
N ALA A 257 -11.05 -33.79 13.25
CA ALA A 257 -12.51 -33.74 13.21
C ALA A 257 -13.10 -34.89 12.38
N ASP A 258 -14.24 -35.40 12.84
CA ASP A 258 -15.16 -36.24 12.06
C ASP A 258 -16.19 -35.29 11.40
N LEU A 259 -15.99 -34.97 10.13
CA LEU A 259 -16.83 -34.00 9.43
C LEU A 259 -18.22 -34.57 9.16
N GLN A 260 -18.26 -35.79 8.72
CA GLN A 260 -19.52 -36.51 8.47
C GLN A 260 -19.33 -38.02 8.55
N ARG A 261 -20.38 -38.73 9.01
CA ARG A 261 -20.41 -40.18 9.08
C ARG A 261 -21.75 -40.72 8.58
N ILE A 262 -21.71 -41.79 7.81
CA ILE A 262 -22.87 -42.60 7.49
C ILE A 262 -22.71 -44.00 8.03
N THR A 263 -23.85 -44.65 8.35
CA THR A 263 -23.91 -46.08 8.69
C THR A 263 -24.53 -46.82 7.52
N VAL A 264 -23.83 -47.86 7.04
CA VAL A 264 -24.29 -48.72 5.97
C VAL A 264 -25.04 -49.91 6.60
N GLY A 265 -26.27 -50.16 6.20
CA GLY A 265 -27.09 -51.26 6.72
C GLY A 265 -27.64 -52.15 5.61
N ALA A 266 -27.92 -53.41 5.94
CA ALA A 266 -28.46 -54.40 5.01
C ALA A 266 -29.81 -54.00 4.38
N SER A 267 -30.54 -53.07 5.00
CA SER A 267 -31.84 -52.55 4.52
C SER A 267 -31.76 -51.23 3.79
N THR A 268 -30.61 -50.54 3.81
CA THR A 268 -30.37 -49.39 2.91
C THR A 268 -30.08 -49.97 1.52
N ALA A 269 -31.13 -50.31 0.79
CA ALA A 269 -31.05 -50.58 -0.62
C ALA A 269 -30.62 -49.28 -1.33
N PHE A 270 -29.31 -48.99 -1.31
CA PHE A 270 -28.74 -48.18 -2.38
C PHE A 270 -29.05 -48.96 -3.67
N ASN A 271 -29.88 -48.41 -4.52
CA ASN A 271 -30.24 -49.04 -5.79
C ASN A 271 -28.97 -49.50 -6.48
N SER A 272 -28.88 -50.77 -6.82
CA SER A 272 -27.68 -51.45 -7.33
C SER A 272 -27.06 -50.84 -8.61
N ALA A 273 -27.70 -49.85 -9.19
CA ALA A 273 -27.19 -49.17 -10.39
C ALA A 273 -26.36 -47.90 -10.07
N TYR A 274 -26.59 -47.23 -8.91
CA TYR A 274 -25.93 -45.96 -8.56
C TYR A 274 -25.71 -45.89 -7.04
N GLN A 275 -24.77 -46.70 -6.54
CA GLN A 275 -24.39 -46.63 -5.12
C GLN A 275 -23.39 -45.52 -4.91
N GLU A 276 -23.86 -44.31 -4.83
CA GLU A 276 -23.05 -43.11 -4.63
C GLU A 276 -23.51 -42.34 -3.40
N VAL A 277 -22.57 -41.83 -2.63
CA VAL A 277 -22.81 -40.93 -1.51
C VAL A 277 -21.78 -39.83 -1.52
N ILE A 278 -22.19 -38.65 -1.15
CA ILE A 278 -21.29 -37.51 -0.92
C ILE A 278 -21.19 -37.29 0.59
N LEU A 279 -19.96 -37.32 1.10
CA LEU A 279 -19.63 -37.02 2.50
C LEU A 279 -18.76 -35.77 2.54
N GLY A 280 -19.02 -34.89 3.48
CA GLY A 280 -18.21 -33.70 3.61
C GLY A 280 -18.67 -32.82 4.76
N GLY A 281 -18.23 -31.56 4.73
CA GLY A 281 -18.61 -30.59 5.72
C GLY A 281 -17.72 -29.37 5.71
N SER A 282 -18.12 -28.41 6.52
CA SER A 282 -17.40 -27.15 6.70
C SER A 282 -16.91 -27.03 8.13
N ILE A 283 -15.71 -26.47 8.31
CA ILE A 283 -15.11 -26.23 9.61
C ILE A 283 -14.24 -25.00 9.62
N ILE A 284 -14.25 -24.25 10.71
CA ILE A 284 -13.32 -23.17 10.96
C ILE A 284 -12.27 -23.65 11.94
N LEU A 285 -10.99 -23.45 11.61
CA LEU A 285 -9.85 -23.84 12.43
C LEU A 285 -8.93 -22.65 12.67
N ASP A 286 -8.35 -22.63 13.86
CA ASP A 286 -7.23 -21.76 14.19
C ASP A 286 -5.93 -22.52 13.89
N LEU A 287 -5.14 -21.99 12.95
CA LEU A 287 -3.89 -22.61 12.50
C LEU A 287 -2.70 -21.72 12.85
N ALA A 288 -1.62 -22.36 13.28
CA ALA A 288 -0.29 -21.74 13.28
C ALA A 288 0.29 -21.74 11.86
N ALA A 289 1.28 -20.89 11.60
CA ALA A 289 2.04 -20.97 10.35
C ALA A 289 2.67 -22.37 10.22
N SER A 290 2.63 -22.94 9.02
CA SER A 290 3.08 -24.29 8.66
C SER A 290 2.19 -25.44 9.16
N ASP A 291 1.11 -25.20 9.88
CA ASP A 291 0.10 -26.23 10.09
C ASP A 291 -0.48 -26.68 8.74
N TYR A 292 -0.75 -27.96 8.58
CA TYR A 292 -1.34 -28.46 7.34
C TYR A 292 -2.61 -29.26 7.59
N ILE A 293 -3.52 -29.21 6.61
CA ILE A 293 -4.84 -29.83 6.62
C ILE A 293 -4.95 -30.80 5.46
N GLU A 294 -5.49 -31.99 5.78
CA GLU A 294 -5.68 -33.08 4.86
C GLU A 294 -7.07 -33.70 5.08
N ILE A 295 -7.65 -34.27 4.03
CA ILE A 295 -8.93 -34.99 4.09
C ILE A 295 -8.69 -36.47 3.94
N PHE A 296 -9.28 -37.24 4.84
CA PHE A 296 -9.22 -38.70 4.86
C PHE A 296 -10.63 -39.30 4.87
N VAL A 297 -10.74 -40.51 4.34
CA VAL A 297 -11.96 -41.33 4.45
C VAL A 297 -11.62 -42.65 5.14
N TYR A 298 -12.40 -42.98 6.19
CA TYR A 298 -12.42 -44.29 6.78
C TYR A 298 -13.55 -45.09 6.14
N ASN A 299 -13.25 -46.32 5.74
CA ASN A 299 -14.21 -47.24 5.15
C ASN A 299 -14.32 -48.52 5.99
N ASN A 300 -15.52 -48.88 6.44
CA ASN A 300 -15.85 -50.17 7.02
C ASN A 300 -17.19 -50.69 6.47
N SER A 301 -17.40 -50.60 5.16
CA SER A 301 -18.64 -51.00 4.48
C SER A 301 -18.67 -52.47 4.08
N GLY A 302 -17.58 -53.22 4.28
CA GLY A 302 -17.44 -54.59 3.82
C GLY A 302 -16.95 -54.75 2.37
N ALA A 303 -16.78 -53.66 1.62
CA ALA A 303 -16.22 -53.67 0.28
C ALA A 303 -15.18 -52.56 0.12
N THR A 304 -14.38 -52.63 -0.94
CA THR A 304 -13.52 -51.53 -1.35
C THR A 304 -14.37 -50.45 -2.00
N ILE A 305 -14.26 -49.21 -1.49
CA ILE A 305 -14.92 -48.07 -2.06
C ILE A 305 -13.93 -47.26 -2.89
N THR A 306 -14.44 -46.43 -3.79
CA THR A 306 -13.65 -45.57 -4.66
C THR A 306 -14.11 -44.14 -4.47
N VAL A 307 -13.13 -43.22 -4.39
CA VAL A 307 -13.41 -41.77 -4.45
C VAL A 307 -13.81 -41.43 -5.88
N ASN A 308 -14.99 -40.85 -6.02
CA ASN A 308 -15.53 -40.45 -7.31
C ASN A 308 -14.93 -39.14 -7.82
N TRP A 309 -14.57 -39.15 -9.10
CA TRP A 309 -14.12 -37.94 -9.82
C TRP A 309 -15.25 -37.30 -10.65
N GLY A 310 -16.37 -38.03 -10.82
CA GLY A 310 -17.52 -37.64 -11.65
C GLY A 310 -17.44 -38.11 -13.12
N LEU A 311 -18.55 -38.54 -13.67
CA LEU A 311 -18.71 -38.76 -15.11
C LEU A 311 -19.10 -37.42 -15.78
N GLY A 312 -18.12 -36.50 -15.95
CA GLY A 312 -18.36 -35.18 -16.53
C GLY A 312 -18.75 -34.09 -15.52
N GLU A 313 -18.94 -34.44 -14.24
CA GLU A 313 -19.16 -33.50 -13.14
C GLU A 313 -18.19 -33.78 -12.00
N ILE A 314 -17.81 -32.75 -11.25
CA ILE A 314 -16.81 -32.83 -10.18
C ILE A 314 -17.52 -33.04 -8.86
N TYR A 315 -17.51 -34.31 -8.33
CA TYR A 315 -18.18 -34.67 -7.09
C TYR A 315 -17.27 -34.67 -5.85
N SER A 316 -15.97 -34.51 -6.04
CA SER A 316 -15.05 -34.47 -4.90
C SER A 316 -14.21 -33.22 -4.97
N GLY A 317 -14.34 -32.38 -3.98
CA GLY A 317 -13.65 -31.10 -3.85
C GLY A 317 -13.17 -30.80 -2.43
N PHE A 318 -12.13 -30.02 -2.33
CA PHE A 318 -11.60 -29.47 -1.09
C PHE A 318 -11.18 -28.03 -1.32
N SER A 319 -11.70 -27.14 -0.52
CA SER A 319 -11.41 -25.72 -0.63
C SER A 319 -11.23 -25.08 0.73
N GLY A 320 -10.58 -23.96 0.76
CA GLY A 320 -10.43 -23.18 1.98
C GLY A 320 -9.93 -21.77 1.71
N TYR A 321 -10.15 -20.93 2.70
CA TYR A 321 -9.60 -19.57 2.68
C TYR A 321 -9.39 -19.02 4.09
N LYS A 322 -8.45 -18.09 4.22
CA LYS A 322 -8.15 -17.40 5.46
C LYS A 322 -9.25 -16.39 5.76
N LEU A 323 -9.83 -16.43 6.95
CA LEU A 323 -10.85 -15.49 7.42
C LEU A 323 -10.24 -14.25 8.07
N ALA A 324 -9.24 -14.47 8.94
CA ALA A 324 -8.58 -13.43 9.72
C ALA A 324 -7.17 -13.86 10.15
#